data_cb8ae3d7de560051ffb724d03a98bd72
#
_entry.id   cb8ae3d7de560051ffb724d03a98bd72
#
_cell.length_a   1.000
_cell.length_b   1.000
_cell.length_c   1.000
_cell.angle_alpha   90.00
_cell.angle_beta   90.00
_cell.angle_gamma   90.00
#
_symmetry.space_group_name_H-M   'P 1'
#
loop_
_entity.id
_entity.type
_entity.pdbx_description
1 polymer ?
#
loop_
_entity_poly.entity_id
_entity_poly.type
_entity_poly.pdbx_seq_one_letter_code
_entity_poly.pdbx_strand_id
1 'polypeptide(L)'
;MPVFTRELGIDLGSLNTVIAEGNQILLQEPTVIALIVDEQKMVEWGQSAKDMMGRVSDSIEVVRPMQHGVIAEYEITENLLQYLIKKISGPMLIFRPRIILTIPYGITSVETRAVHEAGLGAGSRDVYLVKQPLAAALGIDLPIQTPSGNMIISLGGGTNQAAVLAMNDIVTAEISRSGGIHMDEAIITYVRKKFGVIVGQQTAEQMKIRIGAALPQDTQLSMEVQGQDQVTSLPRPVSLTTDDIVEALQDPLNEVITMVKRVLEKTPPELISDIIDRGVALCGGGALLRGMDRFLTKSLGIPAYLVDNPTTCTATGATRALAMRDVLRRSLTTI
;
A
#
# COMPACT_ATOMS: atom_id res chain seq x y z
N MET A 1 30.31 -13.85 21.41
CA MET A 1 29.95 -12.70 20.55
C MET A 1 28.44 -12.72 20.37
N PRO A 2 27.71 -11.61 20.59
CA PRO A 2 26.31 -11.59 20.26
C PRO A 2 26.18 -11.81 18.74
N VAL A 3 25.48 -12.88 18.37
CA VAL A 3 25.15 -13.15 16.99
C VAL A 3 24.13 -12.07 16.57
N PHE A 4 24.57 -11.06 15.83
CA PHE A 4 23.70 -10.02 15.30
C PHE A 4 22.78 -10.64 14.23
N THR A 5 21.66 -11.19 14.67
CA THR A 5 20.58 -11.56 13.75
C THR A 5 19.94 -10.26 13.27
N ARG A 6 19.92 -10.02 11.96
CA ARG A 6 19.24 -8.85 11.38
C ARG A 6 17.75 -8.91 11.68
N GLU A 7 17.15 -7.77 11.97
CA GLU A 7 15.73 -7.61 12.22
C GLU A 7 15.12 -6.72 11.13
N LEU A 8 14.32 -7.32 10.25
CA LEU A 8 13.77 -6.65 9.07
C LEU A 8 12.26 -6.46 9.20
N GLY A 9 11.80 -5.23 8.99
CA GLY A 9 10.39 -4.90 8.79
C GLY A 9 10.07 -4.88 7.29
N ILE A 10 9.10 -5.64 6.87
CA ILE A 10 8.73 -5.79 5.46
C ILE A 10 7.26 -5.41 5.29
N ASP A 11 7.01 -4.35 4.53
CA ASP A 11 5.68 -4.01 4.03
C ASP A 11 5.54 -4.57 2.62
N LEU A 12 4.88 -5.73 2.50
CA LEU A 12 4.65 -6.42 1.24
C LEU A 12 3.31 -5.95 0.66
N GLY A 13 3.33 -4.81 -0.01
CA GLY A 13 2.13 -4.19 -0.57
C GLY A 13 1.80 -4.67 -1.99
N SER A 14 0.57 -4.45 -2.44
CA SER A 14 0.12 -4.83 -3.80
C SER A 14 0.80 -4.03 -4.92
N LEU A 15 1.28 -2.81 -4.65
CA LEU A 15 2.00 -1.99 -5.64
C LEU A 15 3.49 -1.90 -5.35
N ASN A 16 3.89 -1.77 -4.10
CA ASN A 16 5.29 -1.60 -3.70
C ASN A 16 5.61 -2.49 -2.52
N THR A 17 6.82 -3.04 -2.52
CA THR A 17 7.44 -3.71 -1.37
C THR A 17 8.46 -2.77 -0.76
N VAL A 18 8.37 -2.57 0.55
CA VAL A 18 9.33 -1.76 1.32
C VAL A 18 9.95 -2.63 2.39
N ILE A 19 11.29 -2.59 2.50
CA ILE A 19 12.03 -3.30 3.55
C ILE A 19 12.85 -2.29 4.33
N ALA A 20 12.73 -2.35 5.65
CA ALA A 20 13.44 -1.49 6.58
C ALA A 20 14.22 -2.31 7.62
N GLU A 21 15.28 -1.72 8.16
CA GLU A 21 16.03 -2.19 9.33
C GLU A 21 16.19 -1.00 10.28
N GLY A 22 15.58 -1.07 11.45
CA GLY A 22 15.46 0.09 12.32
C GLY A 22 14.71 1.24 11.63
N ASN A 23 15.35 2.38 11.51
CA ASN A 23 14.80 3.55 10.79
C ASN A 23 15.34 3.68 9.35
N GLN A 24 16.18 2.76 8.91
CA GLN A 24 16.78 2.81 7.58
C GLN A 24 15.93 2.02 6.58
N ILE A 25 15.55 2.65 5.47
CA ILE A 25 14.92 1.96 4.34
C ILE A 25 16.03 1.32 3.51
N LEU A 26 15.99 -0.01 3.41
CA LEU A 26 16.95 -0.81 2.65
C LEU A 26 16.50 -1.04 1.21
N LEU A 27 15.19 -1.06 0.99
CA LEU A 27 14.60 -1.33 -0.31
C LEU A 27 13.20 -0.71 -0.41
N GLN A 28 12.92 -0.12 -1.56
CA GLN A 28 11.58 0.31 -1.95
C GLN A 28 11.44 0.10 -3.45
N GLU A 29 10.65 -0.90 -3.85
CA GLU A 29 10.50 -1.33 -5.25
C GLU A 29 9.07 -1.73 -5.56
N PRO A 30 8.64 -1.62 -6.82
CA PRO A 30 7.35 -2.17 -7.26
C PRO A 30 7.23 -3.67 -6.97
N THR A 31 6.08 -4.12 -6.46
CA THR A 31 5.76 -5.55 -6.27
C THR A 31 5.28 -6.15 -7.60
N VAL A 32 6.19 -6.25 -8.54
CA VAL A 32 5.95 -6.77 -9.89
C VAL A 32 7.07 -7.74 -10.25
N ILE A 33 6.72 -8.82 -10.92
CA ILE A 33 7.63 -9.90 -11.32
C ILE A 33 7.36 -10.23 -12.78
N ALA A 34 8.42 -10.46 -13.55
CA ALA A 34 8.36 -11.04 -14.89
C ALA A 34 8.83 -12.50 -14.83
N LEU A 35 8.03 -13.40 -15.40
CA LEU A 35 8.25 -14.84 -15.43
C LEU A 35 8.33 -15.37 -16.86
N ILE A 36 9.19 -16.36 -17.11
CA ILE A 36 9.07 -17.19 -18.31
C ILE A 36 7.90 -18.14 -18.07
N VAL A 37 6.91 -18.12 -18.97
CA VAL A 37 5.65 -18.87 -18.80
C VAL A 37 5.88 -20.36 -18.67
N ASP A 38 6.68 -20.96 -19.55
CA ASP A 38 6.93 -22.41 -19.59
C ASP A 38 7.73 -22.93 -18.39
N GLU A 39 8.64 -22.12 -17.89
CA GLU A 39 9.56 -22.51 -16.79
C GLU A 39 9.09 -22.04 -15.42
N GLN A 40 8.10 -21.13 -15.35
CA GLN A 40 7.66 -20.43 -14.14
C GLN A 40 8.84 -19.78 -13.38
N LYS A 41 9.86 -19.38 -14.14
CA LYS A 41 11.11 -18.84 -13.61
C LYS A 41 11.09 -17.32 -13.64
N MET A 42 11.39 -16.71 -12.50
CA MET A 42 11.57 -15.27 -12.39
C MET A 42 12.79 -14.80 -13.19
N VAL A 43 12.60 -13.86 -14.10
CA VAL A 43 13.65 -13.26 -14.92
C VAL A 43 13.92 -11.81 -14.50
N GLU A 44 12.88 -11.08 -14.13
CA GLU A 44 13.00 -9.70 -13.64
C GLU A 44 12.00 -9.44 -12.51
N TRP A 45 12.24 -8.39 -11.73
CA TRP A 45 11.40 -7.94 -10.63
C TRP A 45 11.50 -6.42 -10.44
N GLY A 46 10.60 -5.86 -9.64
CA GLY A 46 10.64 -4.44 -9.28
C GLY A 46 10.40 -3.52 -10.47
N GLN A 47 11.16 -2.45 -10.58
CA GLN A 47 10.98 -1.45 -11.64
C GLN A 47 11.22 -2.04 -13.03
N SER A 48 12.25 -2.90 -13.19
CA SER A 48 12.53 -3.55 -14.49
C SER A 48 11.34 -4.38 -14.98
N ALA A 49 10.73 -5.18 -14.10
CA ALA A 49 9.53 -5.95 -14.45
C ALA A 49 8.31 -5.03 -14.71
N LYS A 50 8.16 -3.94 -13.93
CA LYS A 50 7.09 -2.96 -14.16
C LYS A 50 7.20 -2.31 -15.53
N ASP A 51 8.42 -2.00 -16.00
CA ASP A 51 8.65 -1.40 -17.32
C ASP A 51 8.32 -2.36 -18.49
N MET A 52 8.35 -3.67 -18.22
CA MET A 52 7.96 -4.71 -19.18
C MET A 52 6.43 -4.89 -19.30
N MET A 53 5.65 -4.37 -18.37
CA MET A 53 4.19 -4.58 -18.31
C MET A 53 3.49 -4.06 -19.58
N GLY A 54 2.78 -4.96 -20.29
CA GLY A 54 2.11 -4.66 -21.56
C GLY A 54 3.04 -4.50 -22.76
N ARG A 55 4.32 -4.92 -22.66
CA ARG A 55 5.35 -4.76 -23.71
C ARG A 55 6.12 -6.04 -24.01
N VAL A 56 5.66 -7.17 -23.51
CA VAL A 56 6.33 -8.47 -23.66
C VAL A 56 5.58 -9.39 -24.61
N SER A 57 6.26 -10.40 -25.13
CA SER A 57 5.65 -11.48 -25.91
C SER A 57 4.97 -12.50 -25.00
N ASP A 58 4.17 -13.39 -25.57
CA ASP A 58 3.43 -14.44 -24.86
C ASP A 58 4.32 -15.42 -24.08
N SER A 59 5.63 -15.45 -24.34
CA SER A 59 6.60 -16.27 -23.59
C SER A 59 6.96 -15.71 -22.22
N ILE A 60 6.62 -14.43 -21.95
CA ILE A 60 6.87 -13.76 -20.68
C ILE A 60 5.56 -13.24 -20.11
N GLU A 61 5.30 -13.53 -18.87
CA GLU A 61 4.17 -13.01 -18.12
C GLU A 61 4.67 -12.03 -17.06
N VAL A 62 3.99 -10.86 -16.93
CA VAL A 62 4.29 -9.87 -15.91
C VAL A 62 3.14 -9.84 -14.91
N VAL A 63 3.42 -10.28 -13.69
CA VAL A 63 2.42 -10.50 -12.64
C VAL A 63 2.63 -9.64 -11.42
N ARG A 64 1.54 -9.38 -10.69
CA ARG A 64 1.55 -8.84 -9.34
C ARG A 64 1.20 -9.97 -8.36
N PRO A 65 2.16 -10.48 -7.59
CA PRO A 65 1.93 -11.61 -6.69
C PRO A 65 1.01 -11.27 -5.50
N MET A 66 0.84 -9.96 -5.23
CA MET A 66 -0.01 -9.45 -4.17
C MET A 66 -1.22 -8.72 -4.75
N GLN A 67 -2.43 -9.11 -4.37
CA GLN A 67 -3.67 -8.45 -4.75
C GLN A 67 -4.49 -8.08 -3.52
N HIS A 68 -5.06 -6.89 -3.50
CA HIS A 68 -5.86 -6.40 -2.36
C HIS A 68 -5.19 -6.61 -0.99
N GLY A 69 -3.86 -6.47 -0.95
CA GLY A 69 -3.05 -6.61 0.27
C GLY A 69 -2.79 -8.04 0.73
N VAL A 70 -3.26 -9.06 0.00
CA VAL A 70 -3.05 -10.47 0.32
C VAL A 70 -2.29 -11.21 -0.79
N ILE A 71 -1.73 -12.37 -0.47
CA ILE A 71 -1.02 -13.21 -1.43
C ILE A 71 -2.03 -13.78 -2.43
N ALA A 72 -1.83 -13.47 -3.72
CA ALA A 72 -2.59 -14.05 -4.82
C ALA A 72 -1.87 -15.29 -5.40
N GLU A 73 -0.54 -15.18 -5.52
CA GLU A 73 0.33 -16.24 -6.06
C GLU A 73 1.37 -16.65 -5.02
N TYR A 74 1.12 -17.79 -4.33
CA TYR A 74 1.90 -18.19 -3.16
C TYR A 74 3.38 -18.47 -3.51
N GLU A 75 3.64 -19.36 -4.46
CA GLU A 75 5.00 -19.74 -4.82
C GLU A 75 5.83 -18.56 -5.35
N ILE A 76 5.19 -17.69 -6.13
CA ILE A 76 5.81 -16.50 -6.68
C ILE A 76 6.15 -15.51 -5.55
N THR A 77 5.26 -15.34 -4.56
CA THR A 77 5.48 -14.48 -3.40
C THR A 77 6.61 -15.00 -2.52
N GLU A 78 6.65 -16.31 -2.24
CA GLU A 78 7.72 -16.94 -1.47
C GLU A 78 9.08 -16.76 -2.16
N ASN A 79 9.15 -17.01 -3.47
CA ASN A 79 10.35 -16.81 -4.28
C ASN A 79 10.81 -15.36 -4.28
N LEU A 80 9.88 -14.40 -4.39
CA LEU A 80 10.18 -12.98 -4.28
C LEU A 80 10.78 -12.64 -2.92
N LEU A 81 10.13 -13.04 -1.83
CA LEU A 81 10.63 -12.81 -0.48
C LEU A 81 12.01 -13.43 -0.28
N GLN A 82 12.23 -14.66 -0.73
CA GLN A 82 13.53 -15.32 -0.67
C GLN A 82 14.61 -14.52 -1.42
N TYR A 83 14.29 -14.06 -2.63
CA TYR A 83 15.20 -13.25 -3.42
C TYR A 83 15.54 -11.93 -2.70
N LEU A 84 14.54 -11.22 -2.17
CA LEU A 84 14.72 -9.95 -1.48
C LEU A 84 15.56 -10.10 -0.19
N ILE A 85 15.28 -11.14 0.60
CA ILE A 85 16.04 -11.45 1.82
C ILE A 85 17.50 -11.76 1.47
N LYS A 86 17.75 -12.58 0.44
CA LYS A 86 19.11 -12.88 -0.04
C LYS A 86 19.85 -11.62 -0.54
N LYS A 87 19.15 -10.75 -1.28
CA LYS A 87 19.72 -9.48 -1.80
C LYS A 87 20.15 -8.57 -0.67
N ILE A 88 19.39 -8.48 0.42
CA ILE A 88 19.67 -7.61 1.56
C ILE A 88 20.69 -8.23 2.52
N SER A 89 20.58 -9.54 2.79
CA SER A 89 21.40 -10.24 3.77
C SER A 89 22.71 -10.81 3.20
N GLY A 90 22.88 -10.76 1.88
CA GLY A 90 24.01 -11.32 1.16
C GLY A 90 23.82 -12.80 0.79
N PRO A 91 24.70 -13.34 -0.11
CA PRO A 91 24.53 -14.68 -0.69
C PRO A 91 24.73 -15.81 0.32
N MET A 92 25.47 -15.59 1.40
CA MET A 92 25.62 -16.55 2.50
C MET A 92 24.71 -16.13 3.65
N LEU A 93 23.51 -16.73 3.74
CA LEU A 93 22.62 -16.63 4.90
C LEU A 93 23.18 -17.41 6.11
N ILE A 94 24.39 -17.05 6.56
CA ILE A 94 25.00 -17.66 7.76
C ILE A 94 24.12 -17.40 8.99
N PHE A 95 23.48 -16.23 9.03
CA PHE A 95 22.53 -15.86 10.07
C PHE A 95 21.19 -15.48 9.41
N ARG A 96 20.20 -16.41 9.53
CA ARG A 96 18.86 -16.15 9.05
C ARG A 96 18.25 -14.95 9.76
N PRO A 97 17.67 -13.97 9.04
CA PRO A 97 17.10 -12.79 9.67
C PRO A 97 15.82 -13.16 10.43
N ARG A 98 15.51 -12.36 11.43
CA ARG A 98 14.16 -12.28 12.00
C ARG A 98 13.38 -11.25 11.21
N ILE A 99 12.18 -11.58 10.78
CA ILE A 99 11.35 -10.67 10.00
C ILE A 99 10.01 -10.40 10.66
N ILE A 100 9.48 -9.24 10.41
CA ILE A 100 8.09 -8.90 10.67
C ILE A 100 7.44 -8.42 9.38
N LEU A 101 6.36 -9.09 8.98
CA LEU A 101 5.58 -8.78 7.79
C LEU A 101 4.33 -8.02 8.19
N THR A 102 4.00 -6.98 7.43
CA THR A 102 2.74 -6.27 7.62
C THR A 102 1.61 -7.03 6.92
N ILE A 103 0.46 -7.04 7.55
CA ILE A 103 -0.77 -7.64 7.02
C ILE A 103 -1.92 -6.64 7.10
N PRO A 104 -2.87 -6.65 6.16
CA PRO A 104 -4.06 -5.83 6.26
C PRO A 104 -4.90 -6.18 7.48
N TYR A 105 -5.69 -5.22 7.95
CA TYR A 105 -6.71 -5.49 8.96
C TYR A 105 -7.82 -6.39 8.40
N GLY A 106 -8.31 -7.33 9.20
CA GLY A 106 -9.49 -8.13 8.86
C GLY A 106 -9.26 -9.22 7.80
N ILE A 107 -8.00 -9.59 7.50
CA ILE A 107 -7.73 -10.77 6.67
C ILE A 107 -8.07 -12.07 7.40
N THR A 108 -8.34 -13.12 6.65
CA THR A 108 -8.69 -14.44 7.18
C THR A 108 -7.50 -15.13 7.84
N SER A 109 -7.78 -16.14 8.67
CA SER A 109 -6.73 -16.97 9.27
C SER A 109 -5.91 -17.75 8.22
N VAL A 110 -6.52 -18.10 7.09
CA VAL A 110 -5.83 -18.79 5.99
C VAL A 110 -4.84 -17.82 5.31
N GLU A 111 -5.28 -16.60 4.98
CA GLU A 111 -4.41 -15.55 4.41
C GLU A 111 -3.27 -15.19 5.38
N THR A 112 -3.57 -15.08 6.68
CA THR A 112 -2.58 -14.83 7.73
C THR A 112 -1.51 -15.93 7.75
N ARG A 113 -1.95 -17.20 7.71
CA ARG A 113 -1.05 -18.35 7.69
C ARG A 113 -0.20 -18.37 6.42
N ALA A 114 -0.77 -18.08 5.26
CA ALA A 114 -0.03 -18.04 3.99
C ALA A 114 1.12 -17.03 4.05
N VAL A 115 0.89 -15.83 4.59
CA VAL A 115 1.94 -14.80 4.74
C VAL A 115 3.04 -15.26 5.71
N HIS A 116 2.67 -15.90 6.82
CA HIS A 116 3.62 -16.42 7.79
C HIS A 116 4.49 -17.55 7.19
N GLU A 117 3.86 -18.53 6.53
CA GLU A 117 4.55 -19.64 5.88
C GLU A 117 5.46 -19.19 4.74
N ALA A 118 5.02 -18.23 3.92
CA ALA A 118 5.86 -17.63 2.87
C ALA A 118 7.11 -16.95 3.47
N GLY A 119 6.98 -16.27 4.61
CA GLY A 119 8.12 -15.69 5.33
C GLY A 119 9.10 -16.73 5.85
N LEU A 120 8.62 -17.86 6.37
CA LEU A 120 9.48 -18.99 6.79
C LEU A 120 10.15 -19.67 5.60
N GLY A 121 9.39 -19.98 4.54
CA GLY A 121 9.87 -20.58 3.29
C GLY A 121 10.94 -19.73 2.60
N ALA A 122 10.83 -18.41 2.71
CA ALA A 122 11.82 -17.46 2.23
C ALA A 122 13.18 -17.52 2.98
N GLY A 123 13.29 -18.34 4.03
CA GLY A 123 14.53 -18.60 4.76
C GLY A 123 14.75 -17.74 6.00
N SER A 124 13.69 -17.10 6.52
CA SER A 124 13.76 -16.39 7.78
C SER A 124 13.89 -17.34 8.98
N ARG A 125 14.47 -16.85 10.08
CA ARG A 125 14.57 -17.60 11.34
C ARG A 125 13.25 -17.58 12.10
N ASP A 126 12.71 -16.39 12.30
CA ASP A 126 11.47 -16.13 13.03
C ASP A 126 10.62 -15.17 12.19
N VAL A 127 9.33 -15.42 12.10
CA VAL A 127 8.38 -14.56 11.39
C VAL A 127 7.32 -14.05 12.36
N TYR A 128 7.15 -12.74 12.38
CA TYR A 128 6.10 -12.05 13.11
C TYR A 128 5.19 -11.35 12.11
N LEU A 129 3.94 -11.18 12.47
CA LEU A 129 2.97 -10.44 11.66
C LEU A 129 2.41 -9.28 12.47
N VAL A 130 2.27 -8.12 11.83
CA VAL A 130 1.68 -6.91 12.41
C VAL A 130 0.64 -6.33 11.45
N LYS A 131 -0.48 -5.86 12.00
CA LYS A 131 -1.51 -5.18 11.20
C LYS A 131 -0.99 -3.85 10.68
N GLN A 132 -1.17 -3.59 9.38
CA GLN A 132 -0.67 -2.39 8.70
C GLN A 132 -1.01 -1.07 9.42
N PRO A 133 -2.26 -0.82 9.90
CA PRO A 133 -2.55 0.42 10.61
C PRO A 133 -1.74 0.61 11.89
N LEU A 134 -1.49 -0.47 12.65
CA LEU A 134 -0.66 -0.42 13.85
C LEU A 134 0.81 -0.14 13.50
N ALA A 135 1.33 -0.84 12.48
CA ALA A 135 2.68 -0.58 12.00
C ALA A 135 2.83 0.87 11.51
N ALA A 136 1.90 1.36 10.70
CA ALA A 136 1.94 2.74 10.22
C ALA A 136 1.92 3.77 11.36
N ALA A 137 1.08 3.56 12.38
CA ALA A 137 1.01 4.43 13.56
C ALA A 137 2.33 4.46 14.35
N LEU A 138 2.96 3.30 14.52
CA LEU A 138 4.28 3.20 15.15
C LEU A 138 5.36 3.89 14.29
N GLY A 139 5.26 3.77 12.96
CA GLY A 139 6.24 4.35 12.04
C GLY A 139 6.29 5.88 12.03
N ILE A 140 5.19 6.53 12.40
CA ILE A 140 5.08 7.99 12.49
C ILE A 140 5.03 8.50 13.94
N ASP A 141 5.39 7.66 14.89
CA ASP A 141 5.43 8.00 16.32
C ASP A 141 4.10 8.53 16.90
N LEU A 142 2.94 8.02 16.42
CA LEU A 142 1.67 8.34 17.08
C LEU A 142 1.68 7.86 18.53
N PRO A 143 1.20 8.67 19.50
CA PRO A 143 1.23 8.34 20.93
C PRO A 143 0.15 7.31 21.30
N ILE A 144 0.21 6.13 20.65
CA ILE A 144 -0.78 5.05 20.80
C ILE A 144 -0.70 4.30 22.13
N GLN A 145 0.35 4.49 22.93
CA GLN A 145 0.53 3.88 24.25
C GLN A 145 -0.40 4.46 25.32
N THR A 146 -0.99 5.62 25.06
CA THR A 146 -1.92 6.30 25.98
C THR A 146 -3.36 5.85 25.72
N PRO A 147 -4.29 6.07 26.68
CA PRO A 147 -5.70 5.78 26.47
C PRO A 147 -6.40 6.74 25.50
N SER A 148 -5.70 7.75 24.99
CA SER A 148 -6.25 8.72 24.05
C SER A 148 -6.38 8.14 22.64
N GLY A 149 -7.46 8.49 21.94
CA GLY A 149 -7.72 8.08 20.57
C GLY A 149 -6.76 8.72 19.57
N ASN A 150 -6.17 7.90 18.71
CA ASN A 150 -5.38 8.33 17.56
C ASN A 150 -5.93 7.67 16.31
N MET A 151 -6.15 8.42 15.25
CA MET A 151 -6.69 7.88 14.00
C MET A 151 -5.69 7.98 12.87
N ILE A 152 -5.57 6.87 12.13
CA ILE A 152 -4.75 6.78 10.92
C ILE A 152 -5.57 6.27 9.75
N ILE A 153 -5.34 6.86 8.57
CA ILE A 153 -5.86 6.39 7.29
C ILE A 153 -4.67 6.04 6.40
N SER A 154 -4.56 4.77 6.05
CA SER A 154 -3.56 4.26 5.11
C SER A 154 -4.20 4.06 3.75
N LEU A 155 -3.77 4.86 2.76
CA LEU A 155 -4.26 4.84 1.39
C LEU A 155 -3.24 4.10 0.52
N GLY A 156 -3.43 2.79 0.40
CA GLY A 156 -2.51 1.89 -0.29
C GLY A 156 -2.80 1.71 -1.78
N GLY A 157 -1.99 0.88 -2.43
CA GLY A 157 -2.19 0.52 -3.83
C GLY A 157 -3.33 -0.46 -4.06
N GLY A 158 -3.43 -1.50 -3.23
CA GLY A 158 -4.47 -2.53 -3.33
C GLY A 158 -5.61 -2.37 -2.33
N THR A 159 -5.36 -1.70 -1.19
CA THR A 159 -6.33 -1.50 -0.11
C THR A 159 -6.21 -0.11 0.49
N ASN A 160 -7.33 0.41 0.98
CA ASN A 160 -7.37 1.53 1.89
C ASN A 160 -7.84 1.03 3.26
N GLN A 161 -7.25 1.53 4.32
CA GLN A 161 -7.56 1.13 5.69
C GLN A 161 -7.66 2.36 6.58
N ALA A 162 -8.63 2.38 7.48
CA ALA A 162 -8.74 3.39 8.51
C ALA A 162 -8.81 2.69 9.87
N ALA A 163 -8.13 3.23 10.86
CA ALA A 163 -8.10 2.65 12.20
C ALA A 163 -7.99 3.72 13.28
N VAL A 164 -8.65 3.45 14.39
CA VAL A 164 -8.46 4.16 15.66
C VAL A 164 -7.66 3.28 16.59
N LEU A 165 -6.61 3.85 17.17
CA LEU A 165 -5.65 3.15 18.02
C LEU A 165 -5.56 3.85 19.39
N ALA A 166 -5.48 3.04 20.44
CA ALA A 166 -5.20 3.45 21.81
C ALA A 166 -4.61 2.27 22.58
N MET A 167 -3.85 2.51 23.65
CA MET A 167 -3.29 1.47 24.52
C MET A 167 -2.50 0.38 23.77
N ASN A 168 -1.74 0.78 22.73
CA ASN A 168 -0.94 -0.08 21.87
C ASN A 168 -1.74 -1.12 21.04
N ASP A 169 -3.04 -0.89 20.86
CA ASP A 169 -3.87 -1.80 20.05
C ASP A 169 -4.84 -1.02 19.17
N ILE A 170 -5.45 -1.75 18.21
CA ILE A 170 -6.51 -1.24 17.35
C ILE A 170 -7.84 -1.36 18.06
N VAL A 171 -8.48 -0.22 18.35
CA VAL A 171 -9.81 -0.18 18.97
C VAL A 171 -10.89 -0.52 17.94
N THR A 172 -10.82 0.11 16.76
CA THR A 172 -11.71 -0.17 15.64
C THR A 172 -10.98 0.10 14.33
N ALA A 173 -11.31 -0.65 13.30
CA ALA A 173 -10.77 -0.44 11.97
C ALA A 173 -11.71 -0.95 10.89
N GLU A 174 -11.59 -0.38 9.70
CA GLU A 174 -12.24 -0.82 8.47
C GLU A 174 -11.24 -0.88 7.33
N ILE A 175 -11.53 -1.74 6.37
CA ILE A 175 -10.75 -1.90 5.15
C ILE A 175 -11.67 -1.78 3.94
N SER A 176 -11.16 -1.11 2.88
CA SER A 176 -11.71 -1.18 1.53
C SER A 176 -10.66 -1.82 0.60
N ARG A 177 -11.11 -2.70 -0.26
CA ARG A 177 -10.26 -3.31 -1.31
C ARG A 177 -10.12 -2.40 -2.55
N SER A 178 -10.52 -1.16 -2.42
CA SER A 178 -10.44 -0.10 -3.42
C SER A 178 -9.24 0.79 -3.10
N GLY A 179 -8.09 0.49 -3.70
CA GLY A 179 -6.86 1.27 -3.52
C GLY A 179 -6.46 2.05 -4.78
N GLY A 180 -5.18 2.39 -4.88
CA GLY A 180 -4.62 3.15 -6.01
C GLY A 180 -4.81 2.47 -7.37
N ILE A 181 -4.84 1.13 -7.42
CA ILE A 181 -5.13 0.36 -8.65
C ILE A 181 -6.56 0.63 -9.12
N HIS A 182 -7.52 0.63 -8.20
CA HIS A 182 -8.92 0.93 -8.52
C HIS A 182 -9.10 2.38 -9.01
N MET A 183 -8.32 3.32 -8.48
CA MET A 183 -8.28 4.69 -9.00
C MET A 183 -7.78 4.73 -10.46
N ASP A 184 -6.77 3.92 -10.81
CA ASP A 184 -6.27 3.82 -12.20
C ASP A 184 -7.34 3.23 -13.12
N GLU A 185 -8.07 2.20 -12.70
CA GLU A 185 -9.19 1.60 -13.43
C GLU A 185 -10.34 2.59 -13.64
N ALA A 186 -10.64 3.43 -12.64
CA ALA A 186 -11.62 4.49 -12.77
C ALA A 186 -11.21 5.51 -13.84
N ILE A 187 -9.93 5.91 -13.87
CA ILE A 187 -9.38 6.80 -14.91
C ILE A 187 -9.46 6.15 -16.30
N ILE A 188 -9.06 4.88 -16.45
CA ILE A 188 -9.17 4.14 -17.72
C ILE A 188 -10.63 4.14 -18.22
N THR A 189 -11.55 3.83 -17.31
CA THR A 189 -12.98 3.78 -17.61
C THR A 189 -13.53 5.16 -18.02
N TYR A 190 -13.11 6.21 -17.33
CA TYR A 190 -13.50 7.58 -17.64
C TYR A 190 -12.98 8.02 -19.00
N VAL A 191 -11.69 7.81 -19.29
CA VAL A 191 -11.07 8.16 -20.58
C VAL A 191 -11.77 7.43 -21.73
N ARG A 192 -12.04 6.15 -21.54
CA ARG A 192 -12.77 5.36 -22.54
C ARG A 192 -14.17 5.89 -22.79
N LYS A 193 -14.94 6.23 -21.74
CA LYS A 193 -16.33 6.72 -21.85
C LYS A 193 -16.39 8.12 -22.44
N LYS A 194 -15.55 9.04 -21.98
CA LYS A 194 -15.62 10.46 -22.36
C LYS A 194 -14.95 10.77 -23.71
N PHE A 195 -13.83 10.10 -23.97
CA PHE A 195 -13.00 10.42 -25.14
C PHE A 195 -12.99 9.31 -26.20
N GLY A 196 -13.54 8.12 -25.91
CA GLY A 196 -13.54 6.99 -26.86
C GLY A 196 -12.12 6.42 -27.08
N VAL A 197 -11.21 6.61 -26.14
CA VAL A 197 -9.80 6.20 -26.22
C VAL A 197 -9.49 5.18 -25.13
N ILE A 198 -8.82 4.09 -25.51
CA ILE A 198 -8.36 3.06 -24.57
C ILE A 198 -6.91 3.38 -24.20
N VAL A 199 -6.63 3.48 -22.91
CA VAL A 199 -5.29 3.69 -22.36
C VAL A 199 -4.89 2.56 -21.43
N GLY A 200 -3.60 2.28 -21.31
CA GLY A 200 -3.08 1.25 -20.41
C GLY A 200 -2.99 1.71 -18.95
N GLN A 201 -2.87 0.74 -18.03
CA GLN A 201 -2.80 0.99 -16.59
C GLN A 201 -1.63 1.90 -16.20
N GLN A 202 -0.43 1.72 -16.80
CA GLN A 202 0.71 2.59 -16.53
C GLN A 202 0.45 4.04 -16.92
N THR A 203 -0.27 4.25 -18.04
CA THR A 203 -0.64 5.59 -18.50
C THR A 203 -1.63 6.24 -17.52
N ALA A 204 -2.62 5.48 -17.03
CA ALA A 204 -3.57 5.95 -16.03
C ALA A 204 -2.89 6.29 -14.70
N GLU A 205 -1.97 5.46 -14.23
CA GLU A 205 -1.14 5.74 -13.05
C GLU A 205 -0.35 7.04 -13.21
N GLN A 206 0.26 7.26 -14.38
CA GLN A 206 0.98 8.49 -14.66
C GLN A 206 0.07 9.73 -14.70
N MET A 207 -1.12 9.63 -15.28
CA MET A 207 -2.11 10.70 -15.26
C MET A 207 -2.52 11.04 -13.82
N LYS A 208 -2.82 10.03 -12.99
CA LYS A 208 -3.12 10.20 -11.57
C LYS A 208 -2.01 10.93 -10.82
N ILE A 209 -0.75 10.53 -11.04
CA ILE A 209 0.41 11.11 -10.34
C ILE A 209 0.71 12.53 -10.82
N ARG A 210 0.69 12.77 -12.14
CA ARG A 210 1.14 14.04 -12.72
C ARG A 210 0.09 15.14 -12.66
N ILE A 211 -1.15 14.82 -13.00
CA ILE A 211 -2.24 15.80 -13.12
C ILE A 211 -3.43 15.54 -12.19
N GLY A 212 -3.44 14.38 -11.45
CA GLY A 212 -4.53 14.03 -10.54
C GLY A 212 -4.62 14.93 -9.30
N ALA A 213 -5.83 15.09 -8.79
CA ALA A 213 -6.13 15.74 -7.52
C ALA A 213 -7.43 15.17 -6.92
N ALA A 214 -7.57 15.28 -5.60
CA ALA A 214 -8.79 14.85 -4.90
C ALA A 214 -9.91 15.91 -4.94
N LEU A 215 -9.56 17.16 -5.23
CA LEU A 215 -10.46 18.31 -5.34
C LEU A 215 -10.07 19.16 -6.55
N PRO A 216 -11.00 19.93 -7.14
CA PRO A 216 -10.65 20.97 -8.12
C PRO A 216 -9.54 21.87 -7.60
N GLN A 217 -8.62 22.27 -8.47
CA GLN A 217 -7.45 23.07 -8.15
C GLN A 217 -7.53 24.43 -8.86
N ASP A 218 -6.98 25.47 -8.23
CA ASP A 218 -6.89 26.81 -8.83
C ASP A 218 -5.98 26.78 -10.08
N THR A 219 -4.93 25.95 -10.05
CA THR A 219 -4.03 25.74 -11.18
C THR A 219 -4.37 24.46 -11.88
N GLN A 220 -4.87 24.58 -13.11
CA GLN A 220 -5.14 23.43 -13.99
C GLN A 220 -3.84 22.94 -14.61
N LEU A 221 -3.57 21.63 -14.45
CA LEU A 221 -2.53 20.94 -15.21
C LEU A 221 -3.19 20.18 -16.36
N SER A 222 -2.44 19.98 -17.43
CA SER A 222 -2.87 19.15 -18.58
C SER A 222 -1.78 18.17 -18.95
N MET A 223 -2.19 17.05 -19.51
CA MET A 223 -1.30 16.02 -20.03
C MET A 223 -1.88 15.43 -21.30
N GLU A 224 -1.07 15.39 -22.35
CA GLU A 224 -1.40 14.65 -23.58
C GLU A 224 -0.87 13.23 -23.44
N VAL A 225 -1.72 12.26 -23.79
CA VAL A 225 -1.37 10.82 -23.81
C VAL A 225 -1.79 10.20 -25.12
N GLN A 226 -1.08 9.16 -25.54
CA GLN A 226 -1.45 8.35 -26.68
C GLN A 226 -2.26 7.15 -26.20
N GLY A 227 -3.37 6.87 -26.87
CA GLY A 227 -4.16 5.67 -26.65
C GLY A 227 -4.67 5.11 -27.96
N GLN A 228 -5.47 4.07 -27.89
CA GLN A 228 -6.09 3.43 -29.05
C GLN A 228 -7.54 3.91 -29.18
N ASP A 229 -7.89 4.46 -30.32
CA ASP A 229 -9.27 4.83 -30.63
C ASP A 229 -10.17 3.58 -30.60
N GLN A 230 -11.28 3.66 -29.87
CA GLN A 230 -12.15 2.50 -29.62
C GLN A 230 -12.85 1.98 -30.91
N VAL A 231 -13.05 2.82 -31.91
CA VAL A 231 -13.77 2.48 -33.15
C VAL A 231 -12.83 2.05 -34.26
N THR A 232 -11.77 2.85 -34.47
CA THR A 232 -10.83 2.64 -35.57
C THR A 232 -9.64 1.75 -35.22
N SER A 233 -9.40 1.52 -33.91
CA SER A 233 -8.22 0.85 -33.38
C SER A 233 -6.88 1.53 -33.74
N LEU A 234 -6.92 2.74 -34.25
CA LEU A 234 -5.70 3.50 -34.59
C LEU A 234 -5.19 4.30 -33.40
N PRO A 235 -3.89 4.61 -33.33
CA PRO A 235 -3.34 5.51 -32.32
C PRO A 235 -4.02 6.88 -32.37
N ARG A 236 -4.44 7.39 -31.20
CA ARG A 236 -5.11 8.67 -31.08
C ARG A 236 -4.62 9.43 -29.86
N PRO A 237 -4.12 10.68 -30.00
CA PRO A 237 -3.81 11.52 -28.85
C PRO A 237 -5.07 12.01 -28.17
N VAL A 238 -5.01 12.12 -26.85
CA VAL A 238 -6.05 12.76 -26.03
C VAL A 238 -5.38 13.64 -24.98
N SER A 239 -5.90 14.87 -24.82
CA SER A 239 -5.46 15.79 -23.80
C SER A 239 -6.45 15.76 -22.63
N LEU A 240 -5.94 15.50 -21.44
CA LEU A 240 -6.72 15.48 -20.18
C LEU A 240 -6.24 16.60 -19.26
N THR A 241 -7.15 17.06 -18.43
CA THR A 241 -6.90 18.10 -17.44
C THR A 241 -7.01 17.55 -16.01
N THR A 242 -6.59 18.34 -15.02
CA THR A 242 -6.82 18.01 -13.61
C THR A 242 -8.29 17.74 -13.32
N ASP A 243 -9.22 18.53 -13.87
CA ASP A 243 -10.66 18.36 -13.63
C ASP A 243 -11.19 17.03 -14.18
N ASP A 244 -10.67 16.55 -15.31
CA ASP A 244 -11.02 15.25 -15.85
C ASP A 244 -10.65 14.13 -14.86
N ILE A 245 -9.48 14.23 -14.25
CA ILE A 245 -9.04 13.23 -13.26
C ILE A 245 -9.82 13.36 -11.95
N VAL A 246 -10.12 14.58 -11.50
CA VAL A 246 -10.98 14.81 -10.33
C VAL A 246 -12.36 14.16 -10.54
N GLU A 247 -12.96 14.34 -11.73
CA GLU A 247 -14.23 13.73 -12.08
C GLU A 247 -14.14 12.20 -12.09
N ALA A 248 -13.08 11.65 -12.69
CA ALA A 248 -12.85 10.21 -12.75
C ALA A 248 -12.68 9.55 -11.36
N LEU A 249 -12.14 10.28 -10.39
CA LEU A 249 -11.81 9.76 -9.06
C LEU A 249 -12.93 9.94 -8.03
N GLN A 250 -14.08 10.53 -8.39
CA GLN A 250 -15.17 10.79 -7.42
C GLN A 250 -15.65 9.52 -6.71
N ASP A 251 -15.91 8.44 -7.46
CA ASP A 251 -16.42 7.20 -6.87
C ASP A 251 -15.38 6.53 -5.94
N PRO A 252 -14.12 6.29 -6.36
CA PRO A 252 -13.09 5.76 -5.47
C PRO A 252 -12.88 6.60 -4.21
N LEU A 253 -12.91 7.91 -4.32
CA LEU A 253 -12.74 8.80 -3.17
C LEU A 253 -13.95 8.77 -2.21
N ASN A 254 -15.17 8.63 -2.73
CA ASN A 254 -16.37 8.46 -1.91
C ASN A 254 -16.36 7.14 -1.15
N GLU A 255 -15.77 6.07 -1.71
CA GLU A 255 -15.57 4.81 -0.99
C GLU A 255 -14.63 4.99 0.21
N VAL A 256 -13.55 5.77 0.06
CA VAL A 256 -12.65 6.11 1.18
C VAL A 256 -13.44 6.82 2.29
N ILE A 257 -14.24 7.84 1.96
CA ILE A 257 -15.07 8.55 2.93
C ILE A 257 -16.04 7.61 3.65
N THR A 258 -16.67 6.72 2.90
CA THR A 258 -17.62 5.73 3.46
C THR A 258 -16.93 4.80 4.45
N MET A 259 -15.73 4.31 4.11
CA MET A 259 -14.91 3.46 4.99
C MET A 259 -14.57 4.22 6.29
N VAL A 260 -14.10 5.47 6.19
CA VAL A 260 -13.72 6.27 7.35
C VAL A 260 -14.92 6.56 8.26
N LYS A 261 -16.07 6.91 7.69
CA LYS A 261 -17.30 7.13 8.46
C LYS A 261 -17.71 5.88 9.26
N ARG A 262 -17.60 4.68 8.67
CA ARG A 262 -17.87 3.42 9.38
C ARG A 262 -16.95 3.20 10.59
N VAL A 263 -15.69 3.62 10.50
CA VAL A 263 -14.76 3.57 11.65
C VAL A 263 -15.22 4.53 12.74
N LEU A 264 -15.54 5.78 12.38
CA LEU A 264 -15.99 6.78 13.35
C LEU A 264 -17.31 6.37 14.03
N GLU A 265 -18.26 5.80 13.29
CA GLU A 265 -19.53 5.30 13.82
C GLU A 265 -19.36 4.19 14.88
N LYS A 266 -18.30 3.40 14.77
CA LYS A 266 -17.97 2.31 15.72
C LYS A 266 -17.02 2.75 16.84
N THR A 267 -16.51 3.98 16.77
CA THR A 267 -15.53 4.50 17.74
C THR A 267 -16.24 5.05 18.97
N PRO A 268 -15.79 4.71 20.20
CA PRO A 268 -16.30 5.30 21.43
C PRO A 268 -16.23 6.84 21.40
N PRO A 269 -17.26 7.55 21.94
CA PRO A 269 -17.33 9.02 21.91
C PRO A 269 -16.11 9.72 22.51
N GLU A 270 -15.52 9.16 23.58
CA GLU A 270 -14.34 9.72 24.24
C GLU A 270 -13.14 9.75 23.30
N LEU A 271 -12.95 8.69 22.49
CA LEU A 271 -11.87 8.62 21.52
C LEU A 271 -12.14 9.52 20.30
N ILE A 272 -13.41 9.74 19.93
CA ILE A 272 -13.79 10.68 18.88
C ILE A 272 -13.38 12.11 19.27
N SER A 273 -13.61 12.50 20.52
CA SER A 273 -13.18 13.81 21.02
C SER A 273 -11.67 14.02 20.85
N ASP A 274 -10.88 13.02 21.23
CA ASP A 274 -9.43 13.07 21.04
C ASP A 274 -9.02 13.21 19.55
N ILE A 275 -9.73 12.51 18.67
CA ILE A 275 -9.46 12.53 17.22
C ILE A 275 -9.80 13.90 16.61
N ILE A 276 -10.86 14.55 17.06
CA ILE A 276 -11.22 15.89 16.61
C ILE A 276 -10.13 16.89 16.96
N ASP A 277 -9.55 16.80 18.17
CA ASP A 277 -8.51 17.70 18.63
C ASP A 277 -7.15 17.45 17.97
N ARG A 278 -6.81 16.18 17.71
CA ARG A 278 -5.49 15.76 17.19
C ARG A 278 -5.44 15.69 15.67
N GLY A 279 -6.60 15.52 15.04
CA GLY A 279 -6.69 15.26 13.62
C GLY A 279 -6.42 13.79 13.24
N VAL A 280 -6.46 13.53 11.95
CA VAL A 280 -6.30 12.21 11.34
C VAL A 280 -5.02 12.16 10.52
N ALA A 281 -4.14 11.22 10.82
CA ALA A 281 -2.90 11.00 10.11
C ALA A 281 -3.13 10.25 8.79
N LEU A 282 -2.57 10.75 7.68
CA LEU A 282 -2.69 10.16 6.34
C LEU A 282 -1.36 9.57 5.90
N CYS A 283 -1.33 8.28 5.57
CA CYS A 283 -0.17 7.58 5.03
C CYS A 283 -0.52 6.74 3.80
N GLY A 284 0.48 6.09 3.21
CA GLY A 284 0.35 5.35 1.94
C GLY A 284 0.48 6.25 0.70
N GLY A 285 0.70 5.61 -0.45
CA GLY A 285 0.91 6.32 -1.71
C GLY A 285 -0.29 7.13 -2.18
N GLY A 286 -1.52 6.69 -1.86
CA GLY A 286 -2.75 7.42 -2.18
C GLY A 286 -2.90 8.73 -1.42
N ALA A 287 -2.27 8.87 -0.25
CA ALA A 287 -2.26 10.11 0.52
C ALA A 287 -1.50 11.26 -0.18
N LEU A 288 -0.63 10.92 -1.15
CA LEU A 288 0.11 11.87 -1.97
C LEU A 288 -0.73 12.50 -3.09
N LEU A 289 -1.96 12.03 -3.32
CA LEU A 289 -2.85 12.67 -4.30
C LEU A 289 -3.12 14.11 -3.86
N ARG A 290 -2.90 15.05 -4.78
CA ARG A 290 -2.99 16.49 -4.45
C ARG A 290 -4.33 16.86 -3.83
N GLY A 291 -4.28 17.54 -2.67
CA GLY A 291 -5.46 17.98 -1.93
C GLY A 291 -6.24 16.86 -1.22
N MET A 292 -5.64 15.68 -1.02
CA MET A 292 -6.26 14.57 -0.29
C MET A 292 -6.55 14.96 1.17
N ASP A 293 -5.64 15.66 1.82
CA ASP A 293 -5.78 16.20 3.17
C ASP A 293 -6.99 17.15 3.27
N ARG A 294 -7.09 18.10 2.34
CA ARG A 294 -8.21 19.03 2.25
C ARG A 294 -9.53 18.35 1.94
N PHE A 295 -9.50 17.37 1.03
CA PHE A 295 -10.67 16.58 0.67
C PHE A 295 -11.22 15.84 1.89
N LEU A 296 -10.37 15.14 2.63
CA LEU A 296 -10.76 14.40 3.83
C LEU A 296 -11.21 15.34 4.94
N THR A 297 -10.48 16.42 5.20
CA THR A 297 -10.89 17.45 6.18
C THR A 297 -12.27 18.00 5.88
N LYS A 298 -12.55 18.38 4.62
CA LYS A 298 -13.85 18.90 4.21
C LYS A 298 -14.98 17.88 4.36
N SER A 299 -14.70 16.62 4.01
CA SER A 299 -15.71 15.54 3.98
C SER A 299 -16.04 14.98 5.36
N LEU A 300 -15.09 15.03 6.29
CA LEU A 300 -15.20 14.46 7.63
C LEU A 300 -15.49 15.52 8.70
N GLY A 301 -15.13 16.79 8.45
CA GLY A 301 -15.19 17.85 9.45
C GLY A 301 -14.10 17.72 10.53
N ILE A 302 -13.09 16.86 10.32
CA ILE A 302 -11.97 16.60 11.22
C ILE A 302 -10.68 16.94 10.46
N PRO A 303 -9.71 17.69 11.03
CA PRO A 303 -8.46 17.96 10.37
C PRO A 303 -7.73 16.68 9.95
N ALA A 304 -7.31 16.61 8.70
CA ALA A 304 -6.50 15.50 8.19
C ALA A 304 -5.16 16.06 7.71
N TYR A 305 -4.07 15.34 7.97
CA TYR A 305 -2.71 15.78 7.63
C TYR A 305 -1.87 14.65 7.05
N LEU A 306 -1.06 14.98 6.06
CA LEU A 306 -0.09 14.07 5.48
C LEU A 306 1.08 13.88 6.44
N VAL A 307 1.47 12.63 6.70
CA VAL A 307 2.61 12.30 7.56
C VAL A 307 3.93 12.40 6.78
N ASP A 308 5.04 12.49 7.51
CA ASP A 308 6.37 12.36 6.92
C ASP A 308 6.59 10.92 6.42
N ASN A 309 7.23 10.81 5.24
CA ASN A 309 7.52 9.51 4.62
C ASN A 309 6.32 8.57 4.47
N PRO A 310 5.20 9.01 3.89
CA PRO A 310 3.92 8.30 3.92
C PRO A 310 3.97 6.92 3.24
N THR A 311 4.91 6.69 2.31
CA THR A 311 5.06 5.43 1.58
C THR A 311 5.94 4.40 2.28
N THR A 312 6.71 4.80 3.31
CA THR A 312 7.68 3.91 3.97
C THR A 312 7.46 3.77 5.47
N CYS A 313 6.61 4.61 6.06
CA CYS A 313 6.32 4.59 7.50
C CYS A 313 5.84 3.22 8.00
N THR A 314 5.06 2.49 7.20
CA THR A 314 4.55 1.17 7.57
C THR A 314 5.69 0.16 7.78
N ALA A 315 6.68 0.13 6.89
CA ALA A 315 7.85 -0.76 7.03
C ALA A 315 8.74 -0.36 8.23
N THR A 316 8.97 0.95 8.41
CA THR A 316 9.69 1.47 9.59
C THR A 316 8.96 1.12 10.88
N GLY A 317 7.64 1.29 10.91
CA GLY A 317 6.84 0.93 12.08
C GLY A 317 6.80 -0.58 12.34
N ALA A 318 6.87 -1.40 11.30
CA ALA A 318 7.03 -2.84 11.47
C ALA A 318 8.33 -3.19 12.22
N THR A 319 9.47 -2.57 11.90
CA THR A 319 10.72 -2.79 12.68
C THR A 319 10.59 -2.35 14.13
N ARG A 320 9.88 -1.23 14.39
CA ARG A 320 9.61 -0.75 15.74
C ARG A 320 8.69 -1.72 16.50
N ALA A 321 7.67 -2.26 15.83
CA ALA A 321 6.80 -3.30 16.41
C ALA A 321 7.60 -4.54 16.81
N LEU A 322 8.58 -4.95 16.00
CA LEU A 322 9.47 -6.07 16.31
C LEU A 322 10.36 -5.79 17.53
N ALA A 323 10.89 -4.58 17.64
CA ALA A 323 11.65 -4.15 18.81
C ALA A 323 10.79 -4.09 20.09
N MET A 324 9.50 -3.78 19.94
CA MET A 324 8.52 -3.69 21.03
C MET A 324 7.72 -4.99 21.23
N ARG A 325 8.13 -6.12 20.66
CA ARG A 325 7.36 -7.38 20.65
C ARG A 325 6.88 -7.85 22.02
N ASP A 326 7.63 -7.57 23.08
CA ASP A 326 7.24 -7.95 24.44
C ASP A 326 6.06 -7.11 24.96
N VAL A 327 5.96 -5.86 24.55
CA VAL A 327 4.83 -4.95 24.86
C VAL A 327 3.62 -5.25 23.98
N LEU A 328 3.88 -5.55 22.69
CA LEU A 328 2.86 -5.74 21.66
C LEU A 328 2.40 -7.21 21.52
N ARG A 329 2.67 -8.06 22.50
CA ARG A 329 2.37 -9.52 22.44
C ARG A 329 0.96 -9.88 21.96
N ARG A 330 -0.05 -9.05 22.30
CA ARG A 330 -1.44 -9.29 21.93
C ARG A 330 -1.79 -8.80 20.53
N SER A 331 -1.03 -7.83 20.05
CA SER A 331 -1.27 -7.16 18.75
C SER A 331 -0.40 -7.74 17.62
N LEU A 332 0.63 -8.54 17.99
CA LEU A 332 1.43 -9.31 17.04
C LEU A 332 0.87 -10.73 16.92
N THR A 333 0.85 -11.25 15.71
CA THR A 333 0.48 -12.64 15.45
C THR A 333 1.76 -13.47 15.24
N THR A 334 1.92 -14.51 16.03
CA THR A 334 2.88 -15.62 15.84
C THR A 334 2.05 -16.88 15.70
N ILE A 335 2.31 -17.70 14.68
CA ILE A 335 1.59 -18.95 14.44
C ILE A 335 2.44 -20.12 14.91
#